data_5f6c96198782a90b584ffa125eca89f2
#
_entry.id   5f6c96198782a90b584ffa125eca89f2
#
_cell.length_a   1.000
_cell.length_b   1.000
_cell.length_c   1.000
_cell.angle_alpha   90.00
_cell.angle_beta   90.00
_cell.angle_gamma   90.00
#
_symmetry.space_group_name_H-M   'P 1'
#
loop_
_entity.id
_entity.type
_entity.pdbx_description
1 polymer ?
#
loop_
_entity_poly.entity_id
_entity_poly.type
_entity_poly.pdbx_seq_one_letter_code
_entity_poly.pdbx_strand_id
1 'polypeptide(L)'
;QAKWRMLRRGQACKGEIVSGFCIKAKQSRTGDGVGQQGHKIIEVLTVLIVPEPYPVSPMTQDELKTLVGQAALAYVRPNTIVGVGTGSTVNKFIDALASMKNQIKGAVSSSEASTARLQALGITVFDSNAVPHLDVYIDGADEIDGNGYMIKGGGAALTREKIVAAQSAQFICIADESKLVSVLGAFPLPVEVIPMATQRIQAAFEAMGGSATIRQRDGQPLITDNGQHILDVRGLKIEDPLAFESRVNQWPGVVTVGVFAHQKATTCLLATAGGVRTMTF
;
A
#
# COMPACT_ATOMS: atom_id res chain seq x y z
N GLN A 1 1.67 -31.62 23.83
CA GLN A 1 1.88 -32.95 23.21
C GLN A 1 1.27 -32.89 21.80
N ALA A 2 2.11 -32.66 20.77
CA ALA A 2 1.69 -32.68 19.37
C ALA A 2 1.96 -34.10 18.81
N LYS A 3 0.92 -34.72 18.25
CA LYS A 3 1.02 -36.02 17.57
C LYS A 3 1.27 -35.77 16.08
N TRP A 4 2.39 -36.27 15.56
CA TRP A 4 2.74 -36.22 14.14
C TRP A 4 2.48 -37.56 13.45
N ARG A 5 2.01 -37.51 12.20
CA ARG A 5 1.78 -38.69 11.37
C ARG A 5 2.68 -38.63 10.13
N MET A 6 3.65 -39.52 10.06
CA MET A 6 4.53 -39.64 8.91
C MET A 6 4.02 -40.79 8.01
N LEU A 7 3.70 -40.46 6.76
CA LEU A 7 3.31 -41.45 5.74
C LEU A 7 4.50 -41.72 4.82
N ARG A 8 5.00 -42.92 4.79
CA ARG A 8 5.76 -43.48 3.66
C ARG A 8 5.23 -44.88 3.34
N ARG A 9 4.75 -45.03 2.12
CA ARG A 9 4.40 -46.31 1.45
C ARG A 9 3.78 -47.35 2.39
N GLY A 10 2.58 -47.09 2.86
CA GLY A 10 1.71 -48.12 3.39
C GLY A 10 1.92 -48.56 4.85
N GLN A 11 2.82 -47.97 5.63
CA GLN A 11 2.95 -48.29 7.06
C GLN A 11 3.08 -47.07 7.93
N ALA A 12 2.24 -46.95 8.95
CA ALA A 12 2.29 -45.91 9.97
C ALA A 12 3.19 -46.35 11.15
N CYS A 13 4.20 -45.54 11.48
CA CYS A 13 4.97 -45.70 12.70
C CYS A 13 4.41 -44.79 13.78
N LYS A 14 4.08 -45.35 14.97
CA LYS A 14 3.77 -44.59 16.18
C LYS A 14 5.04 -44.47 17.02
N GLY A 15 5.47 -43.28 17.35
CA GLY A 15 6.59 -43.03 18.26
C GLY A 15 6.31 -41.76 19.09
N GLU A 16 6.77 -41.77 20.35
CA GLU A 16 6.76 -40.57 21.20
C GLU A 16 8.04 -39.78 20.98
N ILE A 17 7.91 -38.45 20.86
CA ILE A 17 9.04 -37.55 20.71
C ILE A 17 9.40 -37.01 22.07
N VAL A 18 10.59 -37.34 22.53
CA VAL A 18 11.24 -36.69 23.66
C VAL A 18 12.47 -35.96 23.12
N SER A 19 12.47 -34.64 23.26
CA SER A 19 13.59 -33.75 22.93
C SER A 19 14.15 -33.84 21.49
N GLY A 20 13.28 -33.66 20.45
CA GLY A 20 13.74 -33.32 19.10
C GLY A 20 14.52 -34.36 18.31
N PHE A 21 14.62 -35.62 18.76
CA PHE A 21 15.34 -36.70 18.07
C PHE A 21 14.46 -37.92 17.83
N CYS A 22 14.48 -38.45 16.63
CA CYS A 22 13.86 -39.72 16.30
C CYS A 22 14.98 -40.75 16.05
N ILE A 23 15.05 -41.78 16.90
CA ILE A 23 16.02 -42.85 16.72
C ILE A 23 15.34 -44.02 16.00
N LYS A 24 15.84 -44.39 14.82
CA LYS A 24 15.38 -45.54 14.05
C LYS A 24 16.42 -46.66 14.15
N ALA A 25 16.10 -47.72 14.86
CA ALA A 25 16.93 -48.91 14.88
C ALA A 25 16.67 -49.76 13.63
N LYS A 26 17.70 -50.07 12.85
CA LYS A 26 17.65 -51.02 11.74
C LYS A 26 18.14 -52.37 12.24
N GLN A 27 17.26 -53.35 12.34
CA GLN A 27 17.68 -54.73 12.56
C GLN A 27 18.20 -55.32 11.26
N SER A 28 19.48 -55.64 11.19
CA SER A 28 20.03 -56.52 10.14
C SER A 28 19.92 -57.96 10.61
N ARG A 29 19.24 -58.82 9.85
CA ARG A 29 19.36 -60.26 10.01
C ARG A 29 20.69 -60.71 9.39
N THR A 30 21.59 -61.24 10.23
CA THR A 30 22.73 -61.98 9.73
C THR A 30 22.29 -63.44 9.55
N GLY A 31 22.58 -64.00 8.38
CA GLY A 31 22.38 -65.43 8.11
C GLY A 31 23.29 -66.30 8.93
N ASP A 32 22.85 -67.55 9.16
CA ASP A 32 23.49 -68.55 9.98
C ASP A 32 24.94 -68.83 9.56
N GLY A 33 25.87 -68.58 10.50
CA GLY A 33 27.29 -68.95 10.39
C GLY A 33 27.97 -68.85 11.75
N VAL A 34 28.52 -69.98 12.18
CA VAL A 34 29.12 -70.26 13.45
C VAL A 34 30.18 -69.23 13.87
N GLY A 35 30.03 -68.67 15.08
CA GLY A 35 31.08 -68.29 15.98
C GLY A 35 31.94 -67.07 15.60
N GLN A 36 31.53 -65.90 16.06
CA GLN A 36 32.42 -64.85 16.58
C GLN A 36 31.54 -63.72 17.21
N GLN A 37 32.00 -63.14 18.34
CA GLN A 37 31.33 -62.06 19.02
C GLN A 37 31.22 -60.88 18.11
N GLY A 38 30.05 -60.72 17.46
CA GLY A 38 29.76 -59.59 16.59
C GLY A 38 29.42 -58.35 17.38
N HIS A 39 30.24 -57.32 17.28
CA HIS A 39 29.91 -56.00 17.80
C HIS A 39 28.74 -55.43 16.95
N LYS A 40 27.63 -55.14 17.60
CA LYS A 40 26.51 -54.42 16.96
C LYS A 40 26.93 -52.98 16.73
N ILE A 41 27.16 -52.60 15.49
CA ILE A 41 27.31 -51.18 15.12
C ILE A 41 25.91 -50.59 15.02
N ILE A 42 25.60 -49.65 15.91
CA ILE A 42 24.37 -48.84 15.81
C ILE A 42 24.73 -47.62 15.01
N GLU A 43 24.26 -47.56 13.76
CA GLU A 43 24.36 -46.37 12.92
C GLU A 43 23.28 -45.38 13.35
N VAL A 44 23.67 -44.28 14.00
CA VAL A 44 22.76 -43.21 14.40
C VAL A 44 22.60 -42.29 13.22
N LEU A 45 21.45 -42.41 12.53
CA LEU A 45 21.08 -41.47 11.48
C LEU A 45 20.48 -40.23 12.12
N THR A 46 21.23 -39.13 12.18
CA THR A 46 20.70 -37.83 12.62
C THR A 46 19.83 -37.24 11.51
N VAL A 47 18.53 -37.31 11.70
CA VAL A 47 17.57 -36.58 10.83
C VAL A 47 17.42 -35.18 11.39
N LEU A 48 17.97 -34.20 10.72
CA LEU A 48 17.66 -32.80 10.98
C LEU A 48 16.18 -32.57 10.62
N ILE A 49 15.32 -32.48 11.62
CA ILE A 49 13.95 -31.97 11.41
C ILE A 49 14.06 -30.45 11.32
N VAL A 50 14.04 -29.94 10.11
CA VAL A 50 13.80 -28.51 9.91
C VAL A 50 12.34 -28.29 10.30
N PRO A 51 12.05 -27.47 11.33
CA PRO A 51 10.67 -27.16 11.65
C PRO A 51 10.04 -26.51 10.41
N GLU A 52 8.87 -27.01 10.00
CA GLU A 52 8.09 -26.29 8.99
C GLU A 52 7.89 -24.86 9.46
N PRO A 53 8.08 -23.87 8.60
CA PRO A 53 7.82 -22.49 8.99
C PRO A 53 6.39 -22.42 9.52
N TYR A 54 6.25 -21.96 10.77
CA TYR A 54 4.93 -21.70 11.35
C TYR A 54 4.13 -20.89 10.32
N PRO A 55 2.85 -21.20 10.07
CA PRO A 55 2.02 -20.38 9.21
C PRO A 55 2.04 -18.97 9.79
N VAL A 56 2.79 -18.08 9.13
CA VAL A 56 2.78 -16.66 9.44
C VAL A 56 1.36 -16.20 9.10
N SER A 57 0.62 -15.74 10.10
CA SER A 57 -0.69 -15.16 9.87
C SER A 57 -0.54 -14.08 8.80
N PRO A 58 -1.43 -14.03 7.78
CA PRO A 58 -1.35 -12.98 6.78
C PRO A 58 -1.40 -11.62 7.46
N MET A 59 -0.51 -10.71 7.06
CA MET A 59 -0.46 -9.36 7.60
C MET A 59 -1.81 -8.67 7.37
N THR A 60 -2.30 -7.99 8.39
CA THR A 60 -3.50 -7.15 8.28
C THR A 60 -3.24 -5.93 7.39
N GLN A 61 -4.28 -5.35 6.84
CA GLN A 61 -4.15 -4.09 6.07
C GLN A 61 -3.50 -2.96 6.88
N ASP A 62 -3.74 -2.91 8.19
CA ASP A 62 -3.14 -1.90 9.06
C ASP A 62 -1.63 -2.10 9.22
N GLU A 63 -1.19 -3.36 9.34
CA GLU A 63 0.23 -3.72 9.37
C GLU A 63 0.92 -3.41 8.04
N LEU A 64 0.28 -3.72 6.89
CA LEU A 64 0.80 -3.38 5.57
C LEU A 64 0.97 -1.87 5.39
N LYS A 65 -0.01 -1.06 5.81
CA LYS A 65 0.07 0.40 5.79
C LYS A 65 1.19 0.93 6.69
N THR A 66 1.38 0.33 7.86
CA THR A 66 2.44 0.70 8.79
C THR A 66 3.81 0.38 8.18
N LEU A 67 3.96 -0.80 7.59
CA LEU A 67 5.20 -1.23 6.94
C LEU A 67 5.62 -0.28 5.82
N VAL A 68 4.71 0.07 4.92
CA VAL A 68 5.01 0.96 3.80
C VAL A 68 5.21 2.40 4.23
N GLY A 69 4.48 2.87 5.26
CA GLY A 69 4.69 4.18 5.85
C GLY A 69 6.09 4.34 6.46
N GLN A 70 6.59 3.32 7.15
CA GLN A 70 7.95 3.29 7.67
C GLN A 70 9.00 3.22 6.55
N ALA A 71 8.78 2.40 5.52
CA ALA A 71 9.71 2.29 4.38
C ALA A 71 9.86 3.61 3.63
N ALA A 72 8.82 4.44 3.59
CA ALA A 72 8.86 5.75 2.92
C ALA A 72 9.82 6.74 3.57
N LEU A 73 10.20 6.56 4.84
CA LEU A 73 11.20 7.41 5.50
C LEU A 73 12.55 7.41 4.77
N ALA A 74 12.90 6.34 4.05
CA ALA A 74 14.14 6.26 3.30
C ALA A 74 14.24 7.31 2.16
N TYR A 75 13.12 7.90 1.75
CA TYR A 75 13.04 8.95 0.72
C TYR A 75 13.06 10.36 1.31
N VAL A 76 12.97 10.49 2.63
CA VAL A 76 13.01 11.78 3.33
C VAL A 76 14.46 12.19 3.60
N ARG A 77 14.87 13.33 3.07
CA ARG A 77 16.21 13.86 3.28
C ARG A 77 16.25 14.81 4.48
N PRO A 78 17.32 14.78 5.28
CA PRO A 78 17.54 15.79 6.31
C PRO A 78 17.59 17.23 5.75
N ASN A 79 17.16 18.20 6.56
CA ASN A 79 17.15 19.62 6.22
C ASN A 79 16.27 19.99 5.01
N THR A 80 15.27 19.15 4.66
CA THR A 80 14.31 19.44 3.58
C THR A 80 12.91 19.68 4.14
N ILE A 81 12.01 20.19 3.28
CA ILE A 81 10.57 20.25 3.51
C ILE A 81 9.94 19.09 2.72
N VAL A 82 9.08 18.31 3.39
CA VAL A 82 8.49 17.09 2.84
C VAL A 82 7.06 17.37 2.40
N GLY A 83 6.71 17.00 1.16
CA GLY A 83 5.31 16.97 0.72
C GLY A 83 4.60 15.77 1.33
N VAL A 84 3.46 15.99 1.98
CA VAL A 84 2.70 14.97 2.70
C VAL A 84 1.26 14.94 2.21
N GLY A 85 0.84 13.77 1.77
CA GLY A 85 -0.49 13.49 1.25
C GLY A 85 -1.58 13.31 2.31
N THR A 86 -2.62 12.55 1.94
CA THR A 86 -3.82 12.38 2.76
C THR A 86 -4.30 10.92 2.75
N GLY A 87 -4.82 10.45 3.89
CA GLY A 87 -5.46 9.15 3.99
C GLY A 87 -4.83 8.21 5.02
N SER A 88 -5.46 7.05 5.22
CA SER A 88 -5.09 6.12 6.30
C SER A 88 -3.67 5.56 6.18
N THR A 89 -3.16 5.33 4.96
CA THR A 89 -1.77 4.91 4.72
C THR A 89 -0.80 6.05 5.01
N VAL A 90 -1.16 7.28 4.60
CA VAL A 90 -0.35 8.48 4.88
C VAL A 90 -0.30 8.77 6.38
N ASN A 91 -1.37 8.51 7.11
CA ASN A 91 -1.35 8.66 8.57
C ASN A 91 -0.26 7.79 9.23
N LYS A 92 -0.01 6.58 8.73
CA LYS A 92 1.08 5.72 9.19
C LYS A 92 2.46 6.30 8.85
N PHE A 93 2.57 6.92 7.66
CA PHE A 93 3.79 7.66 7.30
C PHE A 93 4.01 8.89 8.18
N ILE A 94 2.97 9.69 8.46
CA ILE A 94 3.05 10.84 9.37
C ILE A 94 3.51 10.43 10.77
N ASP A 95 2.98 9.30 11.29
CA ASP A 95 3.39 8.77 12.60
C ASP A 95 4.88 8.36 12.58
N ALA A 96 5.33 7.72 11.51
CA ALA A 96 6.73 7.35 11.36
C ALA A 96 7.63 8.59 11.18
N LEU A 97 7.18 9.62 10.45
CA LEU A 97 7.90 10.86 10.19
C LEU A 97 8.19 11.64 11.48
N ALA A 98 7.38 11.46 12.54
CA ALA A 98 7.63 12.06 13.83
C ALA A 98 9.02 11.71 14.40
N SER A 99 9.59 10.55 14.06
CA SER A 99 10.95 10.16 14.44
C SER A 99 12.04 11.04 13.80
N MET A 100 11.72 11.70 12.69
CA MET A 100 12.63 12.59 11.95
C MET A 100 12.32 14.08 12.14
N LYS A 101 11.37 14.46 13.01
CA LYS A 101 10.89 15.84 13.15
C LYS A 101 11.99 16.88 13.40
N ASN A 102 13.04 16.50 14.11
CA ASN A 102 14.19 17.40 14.39
C ASN A 102 15.24 17.35 13.26
N GLN A 103 15.07 16.52 12.26
CA GLN A 103 16.00 16.37 11.13
C GLN A 103 15.47 17.07 9.87
N ILE A 104 14.15 17.28 9.75
CA ILE A 104 13.51 17.97 8.63
C ILE A 104 13.19 19.41 8.99
N LYS A 105 13.04 20.28 7.99
CA LYS A 105 12.57 21.67 8.23
C LYS A 105 11.07 21.70 8.54
N GLY A 106 10.30 20.77 8.02
CA GLY A 106 8.87 20.65 8.19
C GLY A 106 8.20 19.98 6.98
N ALA A 107 6.93 20.26 6.78
CA ALA A 107 6.13 19.65 5.72
C ALA A 107 5.26 20.68 4.99
N VAL A 108 4.85 20.35 3.75
CA VAL A 108 3.69 20.92 3.06
C VAL A 108 2.63 19.82 2.98
N SER A 109 1.42 20.11 3.42
CA SER A 109 0.34 19.13 3.51
C SER A 109 -0.73 19.35 2.45
N SER A 110 -1.33 18.26 1.97
CA SER A 110 -2.42 18.29 0.99
C SER A 110 -3.83 18.34 1.59
N SER A 111 -3.99 18.40 2.92
CA SER A 111 -5.30 18.51 3.58
C SER A 111 -5.22 19.10 4.98
N GLU A 112 -6.34 19.66 5.44
CA GLU A 112 -6.46 20.15 6.82
C GLU A 112 -6.28 19.01 7.84
N ALA A 113 -6.77 17.83 7.55
CA ALA A 113 -6.63 16.65 8.41
C ALA A 113 -5.17 16.23 8.59
N SER A 114 -4.38 16.19 7.51
CA SER A 114 -2.94 15.89 7.57
C SER A 114 -2.17 17.03 8.24
N THR A 115 -2.54 18.29 7.99
CA THR A 115 -1.98 19.46 8.67
C THR A 115 -2.14 19.35 10.17
N ALA A 116 -3.35 19.10 10.65
CA ALA A 116 -3.61 18.98 12.09
C ALA A 116 -2.80 17.83 12.72
N ARG A 117 -2.68 16.66 12.01
CA ARG A 117 -1.91 15.53 12.51
C ARG A 117 -0.41 15.82 12.59
N LEU A 118 0.17 16.47 11.58
CA LEU A 118 1.57 16.88 11.56
C LEU A 118 1.87 17.86 12.72
N GLN A 119 1.02 18.86 12.90
CA GLN A 119 1.15 19.86 13.96
C GLN A 119 1.05 19.23 15.35
N ALA A 120 0.13 18.27 15.55
CA ALA A 120 -0.01 17.54 16.81
C ALA A 120 1.25 16.75 17.18
N LEU A 121 2.06 16.34 16.20
CA LEU A 121 3.35 15.66 16.40
C LEU A 121 4.53 16.64 16.53
N GLY A 122 4.27 17.94 16.46
CA GLY A 122 5.29 19.00 16.55
C GLY A 122 6.09 19.17 15.26
N ILE A 123 5.54 18.80 14.11
CA ILE A 123 6.12 19.06 12.80
C ILE A 123 5.56 20.37 12.26
N THR A 124 6.45 21.31 11.89
CA THR A 124 6.07 22.58 11.29
C THR A 124 5.43 22.34 9.91
N VAL A 125 4.25 22.93 9.68
CA VAL A 125 3.58 22.88 8.36
C VAL A 125 3.69 24.24 7.71
N PHE A 126 4.25 24.28 6.51
CA PHE A 126 4.42 25.47 5.69
C PHE A 126 3.27 25.65 4.72
N ASP A 127 2.94 26.90 4.42
CA ASP A 127 2.08 27.22 3.30
C ASP A 127 2.79 26.85 1.99
N SER A 128 2.08 26.15 1.10
CA SER A 128 2.61 25.74 -0.22
C SER A 128 3.14 26.94 -1.03
N ASN A 129 2.49 28.10 -0.93
CA ASN A 129 2.93 29.34 -1.61
C ASN A 129 4.28 29.85 -1.09
N ALA A 130 4.67 29.52 0.12
CA ALA A 130 5.96 29.92 0.71
C ALA A 130 7.11 28.97 0.35
N VAL A 131 6.82 27.82 -0.30
CA VAL A 131 7.80 26.78 -0.62
C VAL A 131 7.82 26.59 -2.14
N PRO A 132 8.83 27.09 -2.86
CA PRO A 132 8.82 27.05 -4.32
C PRO A 132 9.02 25.65 -4.92
N HIS A 133 9.60 24.73 -4.17
CA HIS A 133 9.93 23.38 -4.63
C HIS A 133 10.04 22.41 -3.47
N LEU A 134 9.63 21.16 -3.69
CA LEU A 134 9.75 20.03 -2.78
C LEU A 134 10.62 18.93 -3.40
N ASP A 135 11.53 18.35 -2.63
CA ASP A 135 12.34 17.22 -3.09
C ASP A 135 11.48 15.98 -3.30
N VAL A 136 10.53 15.75 -2.39
CA VAL A 136 9.70 14.56 -2.38
C VAL A 136 8.29 14.86 -1.89
N TYR A 137 7.30 14.24 -2.53
CA TYR A 137 5.94 14.11 -2.07
C TYR A 137 5.63 12.65 -1.78
N ILE A 138 5.06 12.36 -0.62
CA ILE A 138 4.70 11.00 -0.19
C ILE A 138 3.20 10.93 0.04
N ASP A 139 2.51 10.06 -0.73
CA ASP A 139 1.06 9.92 -0.66
C ASP A 139 0.60 8.52 -1.03
N GLY A 140 -0.65 8.21 -0.68
CA GLY A 140 -1.32 6.97 -1.07
C GLY A 140 -1.99 7.03 -2.44
N ALA A 141 -2.52 5.89 -2.87
CA ALA A 141 -3.40 5.80 -4.03
C ALA A 141 -4.60 4.90 -3.72
N ASP A 142 -5.73 5.19 -4.38
CA ASP A 142 -6.90 4.32 -4.39
C ASP A 142 -6.73 3.18 -5.40
N GLU A 143 -6.06 3.48 -6.53
CA GLU A 143 -5.54 2.53 -7.53
C GLU A 143 -4.21 3.04 -8.08
N ILE A 144 -3.34 2.11 -8.46
CA ILE A 144 -2.11 2.38 -9.22
C ILE A 144 -1.90 1.29 -10.27
N ASP A 145 -1.47 1.67 -11.48
CA ASP A 145 -1.18 0.70 -12.55
C ASP A 145 0.33 0.42 -12.70
N GLY A 146 0.68 -0.45 -13.66
CA GLY A 146 2.05 -0.83 -13.95
C GLY A 146 2.92 0.29 -14.55
N ASN A 147 2.36 1.46 -14.90
CA ASN A 147 3.04 2.63 -15.44
C ASN A 147 3.16 3.77 -14.43
N GLY A 148 2.63 3.58 -13.22
CA GLY A 148 2.60 4.58 -12.16
C GLY A 148 1.46 5.58 -12.27
N TYR A 149 0.49 5.37 -13.17
CA TYR A 149 -0.73 6.16 -13.21
C TYR A 149 -1.66 5.74 -12.06
N MET A 150 -2.37 6.70 -11.49
CA MET A 150 -3.15 6.45 -10.28
C MET A 150 -4.57 7.01 -10.37
N ILE A 151 -5.49 6.39 -9.61
CA ILE A 151 -6.70 7.05 -9.13
C ILE A 151 -6.47 7.44 -7.67
N LYS A 152 -6.79 8.69 -7.35
CA LYS A 152 -6.69 9.28 -6.03
C LYS A 152 -7.94 10.12 -5.72
N GLY A 153 -8.08 10.51 -4.45
CA GLY A 153 -9.19 11.36 -4.01
C GLY A 153 -10.28 10.63 -3.21
N GLY A 154 -10.05 9.39 -2.81
CA GLY A 154 -10.92 8.70 -1.83
C GLY A 154 -11.10 9.51 -0.54
N GLY A 155 -10.08 10.27 -0.12
CA GLY A 155 -10.11 11.21 1.00
C GLY A 155 -10.65 12.62 0.69
N ALA A 156 -11.14 12.89 -0.54
CA ALA A 156 -11.63 14.20 -1.01
C ALA A 156 -10.57 15.33 -1.03
N ALA A 157 -9.28 15.01 -1.09
CA ALA A 157 -8.19 15.98 -1.08
C ALA A 157 -7.45 16.10 -2.43
N LEU A 158 -7.97 15.44 -3.50
CA LEU A 158 -7.28 15.22 -4.78
C LEU A 158 -6.71 16.50 -5.41
N THR A 159 -7.38 17.64 -5.29
CA THR A 159 -6.89 18.90 -5.87
C THR A 159 -5.63 19.39 -5.17
N ARG A 160 -5.64 19.45 -3.84
CA ARG A 160 -4.46 19.83 -3.07
C ARG A 160 -3.34 18.79 -3.19
N GLU A 161 -3.69 17.49 -3.27
CA GLU A 161 -2.73 16.41 -3.54
C GLU A 161 -2.02 16.62 -4.88
N LYS A 162 -2.77 16.97 -5.93
CA LYS A 162 -2.21 17.21 -7.26
C LYS A 162 -1.33 18.47 -7.30
N ILE A 163 -1.68 19.52 -6.55
CA ILE A 163 -0.86 20.73 -6.40
C ILE A 163 0.48 20.39 -5.77
N VAL A 164 0.48 19.66 -4.64
CA VAL A 164 1.72 19.29 -3.93
C VAL A 164 2.56 18.33 -4.77
N ALA A 165 1.92 17.39 -5.49
CA ALA A 165 2.61 16.50 -6.43
C ALA A 165 3.30 17.28 -7.55
N ALA A 166 2.63 18.26 -8.15
CA ALA A 166 3.18 19.10 -9.22
C ALA A 166 4.35 19.99 -8.75
N GLN A 167 4.40 20.33 -7.46
CA GLN A 167 5.46 21.11 -6.83
C GLN A 167 6.70 20.26 -6.49
N SER A 168 6.61 18.92 -6.58
CA SER A 168 7.60 17.99 -6.08
C SER A 168 8.43 17.36 -7.19
N ALA A 169 9.75 17.18 -6.94
CA ALA A 169 10.64 16.50 -7.88
C ALA A 169 10.35 15.00 -8.00
N GLN A 170 9.92 14.38 -6.91
CA GLN A 170 9.60 12.96 -6.84
C GLN A 170 8.26 12.75 -6.16
N PHE A 171 7.46 11.84 -6.71
CA PHE A 171 6.26 11.37 -6.08
C PHE A 171 6.42 9.91 -5.66
N ILE A 172 6.51 9.65 -4.37
CA ILE A 172 6.56 8.30 -3.80
C ILE A 172 5.15 7.89 -3.41
N CYS A 173 4.59 6.97 -4.17
CA CYS A 173 3.31 6.34 -3.83
C CYS A 173 3.52 5.26 -2.78
N ILE A 174 2.72 5.26 -1.71
CA ILE A 174 2.70 4.22 -0.67
C ILE A 174 1.36 3.50 -0.70
N ALA A 175 1.38 2.21 -1.01
CA ALA A 175 0.18 1.41 -1.18
C ALA A 175 0.37 -0.03 -0.71
N ASP A 176 -0.72 -0.74 -0.48
CA ASP A 176 -0.73 -2.20 -0.36
C ASP A 176 -1.07 -2.85 -1.73
N GLU A 177 -0.78 -4.14 -1.87
CA GLU A 177 -0.94 -4.86 -3.14
C GLU A 177 -2.38 -4.87 -3.69
N SER A 178 -3.40 -4.64 -2.87
CA SER A 178 -4.79 -4.56 -3.31
C SER A 178 -5.07 -3.32 -4.18
N LYS A 179 -4.15 -2.34 -4.18
CA LYS A 179 -4.25 -1.11 -4.95
C LYS A 179 -3.65 -1.22 -6.36
N LEU A 180 -2.86 -2.27 -6.62
CA LEU A 180 -2.27 -2.50 -7.93
C LEU A 180 -3.30 -3.10 -8.89
N VAL A 181 -3.54 -2.41 -9.99
CA VAL A 181 -4.51 -2.79 -11.01
C VAL A 181 -3.87 -2.86 -12.40
N SER A 182 -4.47 -3.60 -13.33
CA SER A 182 -4.04 -3.63 -14.73
C SER A 182 -4.59 -2.46 -15.54
N VAL A 183 -5.80 -1.98 -15.19
CA VAL A 183 -6.49 -0.84 -15.83
C VAL A 183 -7.20 -0.06 -14.74
N LEU A 184 -7.09 1.26 -14.76
CA LEU A 184 -7.74 2.15 -13.80
C LEU A 184 -9.26 2.18 -13.99
N GLY A 185 -10.02 2.34 -12.88
CA GLY A 185 -11.48 2.57 -12.90
C GLY A 185 -12.31 1.53 -12.16
N ALA A 186 -11.73 0.55 -11.48
CA ALA A 186 -12.45 -0.33 -10.58
C ALA A 186 -12.86 0.43 -9.29
N PHE A 187 -11.98 1.28 -8.77
CA PHE A 187 -12.34 2.23 -7.72
C PHE A 187 -13.17 3.38 -8.32
N PRO A 188 -14.22 3.88 -7.62
CA PRO A 188 -14.99 5.02 -8.09
C PRO A 188 -14.08 6.23 -8.29
N LEU A 189 -14.03 6.77 -9.52
CA LEU A 189 -13.20 7.92 -9.85
C LEU A 189 -13.71 9.18 -9.17
N PRO A 190 -12.96 9.80 -8.25
CA PRO A 190 -13.34 11.07 -7.66
C PRO A 190 -13.10 12.23 -8.64
N VAL A 191 -14.05 13.16 -8.70
CA VAL A 191 -13.94 14.38 -9.50
C VAL A 191 -14.38 15.56 -8.63
N GLU A 192 -13.49 16.53 -8.40
CA GLU A 192 -13.84 17.74 -7.68
C GLU A 192 -14.49 18.74 -8.66
N VAL A 193 -15.66 19.22 -8.29
CA VAL A 193 -16.49 20.06 -9.16
C VAL A 193 -17.02 21.28 -8.42
N ILE A 194 -17.15 22.40 -9.13
CA ILE A 194 -17.89 23.57 -8.64
C ILE A 194 -19.35 23.16 -8.39
N PRO A 195 -19.96 23.47 -7.22
CA PRO A 195 -21.31 23.02 -6.87
C PRO A 195 -22.37 23.28 -7.93
N MET A 196 -22.36 24.44 -8.60
CA MET A 196 -23.32 24.77 -9.64
C MET A 196 -23.17 23.94 -10.93
N ALA A 197 -22.04 23.28 -11.13
CA ALA A 197 -21.78 22.45 -12.32
C ALA A 197 -22.12 20.97 -12.10
N THR A 198 -22.48 20.57 -10.89
CA THR A 198 -22.63 19.16 -10.48
C THR A 198 -23.46 18.34 -11.45
N GLN A 199 -24.71 18.76 -11.72
CA GLN A 199 -25.63 18.01 -12.62
C GLN A 199 -25.11 17.93 -14.06
N ARG A 200 -24.50 19.02 -14.56
CA ARG A 200 -23.92 19.03 -15.90
C ARG A 200 -22.77 18.04 -16.03
N ILE A 201 -21.91 17.99 -15.04
CA ILE A 201 -20.76 17.06 -15.05
C ILE A 201 -21.22 15.62 -14.87
N GLN A 202 -22.25 15.35 -14.02
CA GLN A 202 -22.89 14.04 -13.94
C GLN A 202 -23.38 13.57 -15.32
N ALA A 203 -24.19 14.40 -16.01
CA ALA A 203 -24.69 14.07 -17.34
C ALA A 203 -23.56 13.83 -18.37
N ALA A 204 -22.45 14.55 -18.26
CA ALA A 204 -21.30 14.35 -19.14
C ALA A 204 -20.64 12.96 -18.92
N PHE A 205 -20.52 12.50 -17.67
CA PHE A 205 -20.03 11.15 -17.38
C PHE A 205 -21.02 10.05 -17.76
N GLU A 206 -22.33 10.29 -17.59
CA GLU A 206 -23.38 9.37 -18.05
C GLU A 206 -23.33 9.19 -19.58
N ALA A 207 -23.10 10.26 -20.33
CA ALA A 207 -22.92 10.18 -21.78
C ALA A 207 -21.66 9.40 -22.20
N MET A 208 -20.69 9.22 -21.29
CA MET A 208 -19.52 8.38 -21.49
C MET A 208 -19.74 6.92 -21.02
N GLY A 209 -20.93 6.57 -20.56
CA GLY A 209 -21.27 5.24 -20.02
C GLY A 209 -20.93 5.05 -18.55
N GLY A 210 -20.53 6.12 -17.84
CA GLY A 210 -20.31 6.09 -16.39
C GLY A 210 -21.57 6.41 -15.61
N SER A 211 -21.53 6.22 -14.30
CA SER A 211 -22.55 6.64 -13.35
C SER A 211 -21.90 7.52 -12.28
N ALA A 212 -22.31 8.78 -12.21
CA ALA A 212 -21.73 9.77 -11.30
C ALA A 212 -22.71 10.14 -10.18
N THR A 213 -22.25 10.04 -8.94
CA THR A 213 -23.04 10.40 -7.75
C THR A 213 -22.29 11.42 -6.91
N ILE A 214 -23.03 12.36 -6.29
CA ILE A 214 -22.44 13.29 -5.31
C ILE A 214 -22.02 12.49 -4.09
N ARG A 215 -20.76 12.66 -3.68
CA ARG A 215 -20.27 12.10 -2.43
C ARG A 215 -20.97 12.74 -1.24
N GLN A 216 -21.39 11.92 -0.30
CA GLN A 216 -22.10 12.37 0.90
C GLN A 216 -21.30 12.04 2.16
N ARG A 217 -21.48 12.87 3.19
CA ARG A 217 -21.09 12.61 4.56
C ARG A 217 -22.29 12.94 5.45
N ASP A 218 -22.72 11.99 6.27
CA ASP A 218 -23.88 12.13 7.17
C ASP A 218 -25.16 12.56 6.45
N GLY A 219 -25.40 12.05 5.22
CA GLY A 219 -26.59 12.33 4.41
C GLY A 219 -26.59 13.70 3.71
N GLN A 220 -25.53 14.47 3.82
CA GLN A 220 -25.34 15.76 3.14
C GLN A 220 -24.20 15.67 2.13
N PRO A 221 -24.21 16.48 1.06
CA PRO A 221 -23.07 16.62 0.15
C PRO A 221 -21.79 16.91 0.94
N LEU A 222 -20.74 16.11 0.68
CA LEU A 222 -19.43 16.38 1.25
C LEU A 222 -18.86 17.66 0.63
N ILE A 223 -18.40 18.58 1.47
CA ILE A 223 -17.69 19.79 1.06
C ILE A 223 -16.20 19.55 1.27
N THR A 224 -15.40 19.80 0.23
CA THR A 224 -13.93 19.67 0.29
C THR A 224 -13.30 20.82 1.09
N ASP A 225 -12.01 20.69 1.43
CA ASP A 225 -11.22 21.77 2.02
C ASP A 225 -11.15 23.04 1.12
N ASN A 226 -11.56 22.94 -0.16
CA ASN A 226 -11.64 24.03 -1.12
C ASN A 226 -13.07 24.57 -1.29
N GLY A 227 -14.05 24.07 -0.52
CA GLY A 227 -15.45 24.49 -0.60
C GLY A 227 -16.22 23.90 -1.79
N GLN A 228 -15.76 22.81 -2.39
CA GLN A 228 -16.31 22.21 -3.59
C GLN A 228 -17.01 20.87 -3.29
N HIS A 229 -17.71 20.31 -4.30
CA HIS A 229 -18.30 18.97 -4.24
C HIS A 229 -17.37 17.92 -4.85
N ILE A 230 -17.56 16.65 -4.44
CA ILE A 230 -16.97 15.49 -5.10
C ILE A 230 -18.05 14.69 -5.80
N LEU A 231 -17.81 14.35 -7.06
CA LEU A 231 -18.53 13.30 -7.76
C LEU A 231 -17.72 12.02 -7.71
N ASP A 232 -18.36 10.91 -7.37
CA ASP A 232 -17.82 9.56 -7.49
C ASP A 232 -18.37 8.92 -8.76
N VAL A 233 -17.49 8.68 -9.74
CA VAL A 233 -17.87 8.13 -11.05
C VAL A 233 -17.50 6.65 -11.12
N ARG A 234 -18.46 5.79 -11.44
CA ARG A 234 -18.31 4.35 -11.59
C ARG A 234 -18.53 3.89 -13.02
N GLY A 235 -18.08 2.68 -13.34
CA GLY A 235 -18.36 2.01 -14.62
C GLY A 235 -17.45 2.41 -15.76
N LEU A 236 -16.43 3.25 -15.52
CA LEU A 236 -15.44 3.61 -16.51
C LEU A 236 -14.24 2.65 -16.51
N LYS A 237 -13.67 2.38 -17.69
CA LYS A 237 -12.36 1.80 -17.89
C LYS A 237 -11.46 2.85 -18.48
N ILE A 238 -10.38 3.22 -17.78
CA ILE A 238 -9.49 4.30 -18.17
C ILE A 238 -8.22 3.68 -18.77
N GLU A 239 -8.28 3.37 -20.07
CA GLU A 239 -7.21 2.70 -20.81
C GLU A 239 -6.09 3.68 -21.20
N ASP A 240 -6.42 4.96 -21.40
CA ASP A 240 -5.48 6.05 -21.66
C ASP A 240 -5.63 7.13 -20.57
N PRO A 241 -4.95 7.00 -19.43
CA PRO A 241 -5.05 7.94 -18.32
C PRO A 241 -4.62 9.35 -18.66
N LEU A 242 -3.60 9.55 -19.51
CA LEU A 242 -3.12 10.88 -19.90
C LEU A 242 -4.16 11.65 -20.74
N ALA A 243 -4.70 11.00 -21.77
CA ALA A 243 -5.74 11.62 -22.61
C ALA A 243 -7.02 11.85 -21.79
N PHE A 244 -7.37 10.91 -20.90
CA PHE A 244 -8.54 11.03 -20.05
C PHE A 244 -8.42 12.22 -19.09
N GLU A 245 -7.31 12.32 -18.34
CA GLU A 245 -7.05 13.44 -17.42
C GLU A 245 -7.09 14.77 -18.14
N SER A 246 -6.36 14.88 -19.26
CA SER A 246 -6.31 16.11 -20.07
C SER A 246 -7.70 16.54 -20.54
N ARG A 247 -8.52 15.60 -21.02
CA ARG A 247 -9.86 15.90 -21.53
C ARG A 247 -10.82 16.34 -20.43
N VAL A 248 -10.89 15.60 -19.33
CA VAL A 248 -11.87 15.85 -18.26
C VAL A 248 -11.56 17.15 -17.52
N ASN A 249 -10.29 17.47 -17.30
CA ASN A 249 -9.89 18.73 -16.67
C ASN A 249 -10.23 19.99 -17.49
N GLN A 250 -10.57 19.86 -18.79
CA GLN A 250 -11.03 20.99 -19.62
C GLN A 250 -12.55 21.23 -19.53
N TRP A 251 -13.30 20.39 -18.84
CA TRP A 251 -14.75 20.59 -18.75
C TRP A 251 -15.08 21.73 -17.81
N PRO A 252 -15.85 22.76 -18.26
CA PRO A 252 -16.26 23.86 -17.40
C PRO A 252 -16.99 23.38 -16.17
N GLY A 253 -16.45 23.70 -14.99
CA GLY A 253 -16.97 23.30 -13.70
C GLY A 253 -16.22 22.12 -13.04
N VAL A 254 -15.34 21.43 -13.75
CA VAL A 254 -14.38 20.51 -13.15
C VAL A 254 -13.24 21.33 -12.54
N VAL A 255 -12.95 21.12 -11.26
CA VAL A 255 -11.77 21.66 -10.59
C VAL A 255 -10.57 20.78 -10.92
N THR A 256 -10.69 19.45 -10.65
CA THR A 256 -9.76 18.44 -11.15
C THR A 256 -10.38 17.05 -11.09
N VAL A 257 -9.90 16.16 -11.95
CA VAL A 257 -10.24 14.74 -11.95
C VAL A 257 -9.22 13.94 -11.13
N GLY A 258 -9.68 12.88 -10.47
CA GLY A 258 -8.85 12.03 -9.63
C GLY A 258 -7.89 11.08 -10.37
N VAL A 259 -7.76 11.23 -11.68
CA VAL A 259 -6.68 10.58 -12.45
C VAL A 259 -5.40 11.39 -12.28
N PHE A 260 -4.33 10.71 -11.85
CA PHE A 260 -2.99 11.27 -11.70
C PHE A 260 -2.08 10.60 -12.73
N ALA A 261 -2.10 11.13 -13.95
CA ALA A 261 -1.29 10.65 -15.06
C ALA A 261 -0.20 11.67 -15.42
N HIS A 262 -0.52 12.99 -15.42
CA HIS A 262 0.49 14.03 -15.56
C HIS A 262 1.39 14.13 -14.32
N GLN A 263 0.83 13.97 -13.11
CA GLN A 263 1.55 13.88 -11.85
C GLN A 263 1.54 12.43 -11.35
N LYS A 264 2.03 11.49 -12.18
CA LYS A 264 2.12 10.07 -11.82
C LYS A 264 3.17 9.81 -10.72
N ALA A 265 3.09 8.66 -10.08
CA ALA A 265 4.15 8.23 -9.19
C ALA A 265 5.48 8.07 -9.95
N THR A 266 6.59 8.51 -9.36
CA THR A 266 7.94 8.17 -9.84
C THR A 266 8.40 6.84 -9.27
N THR A 267 7.91 6.52 -8.07
CA THR A 267 8.19 5.26 -7.37
C THR A 267 6.96 4.85 -6.57
N CYS A 268 6.64 3.57 -6.56
CA CYS A 268 5.64 2.99 -5.67
C CYS A 268 6.31 2.01 -4.70
N LEU A 269 6.07 2.23 -3.42
CA LEU A 269 6.36 1.28 -2.36
C LEU A 269 5.10 0.46 -2.12
N LEU A 270 5.12 -0.80 -2.51
CA LEU A 270 3.97 -1.70 -2.46
C LEU A 270 4.15 -2.70 -1.32
N ALA A 271 3.36 -2.57 -0.27
CA ALA A 271 3.36 -3.53 0.84
C ALA A 271 2.68 -4.84 0.42
N THR A 272 3.36 -5.94 0.64
CA THR A 272 2.91 -7.32 0.39
C THR A 272 3.15 -8.18 1.63
N ALA A 273 2.58 -9.38 1.66
CA ALA A 273 2.86 -10.35 2.73
C ALA A 273 4.36 -10.71 2.84
N GLY A 274 5.13 -10.56 1.75
CA GLY A 274 6.58 -10.81 1.71
C GLY A 274 7.45 -9.59 2.05
N GLY A 275 6.85 -8.44 2.41
CA GLY A 275 7.56 -7.18 2.68
C GLY A 275 7.22 -6.07 1.68
N VAL A 276 8.08 -5.05 1.57
CA VAL A 276 7.87 -3.93 0.66
C VAL A 276 8.57 -4.17 -0.66
N ARG A 277 7.80 -4.15 -1.75
CA ARG A 277 8.30 -4.17 -3.13
C ARG A 277 8.38 -2.75 -3.66
N THR A 278 9.50 -2.38 -4.25
CA THR A 278 9.69 -1.08 -4.92
C THR A 278 9.44 -1.23 -6.42
N MET A 279 8.62 -0.35 -6.97
CA MET A 279 8.39 -0.21 -8.42
C MET A 279 8.80 1.21 -8.82
N THR A 280 9.53 1.36 -9.93
CA THR A 280 9.99 2.66 -10.45
C THR A 280 9.42 2.86 -11.85
N PHE A 281 9.01 4.10 -12.22
CA PHE A 281 8.28 4.41 -13.45
C PHE A 281 8.90 5.53 -14.26
#